data_8752aba9443d66dab74e61914dba3b4e
#
_entry.id   8752aba9443d66dab74e61914dba3b4e
#
_cell.length_a   1.000
_cell.length_b   1.000
_cell.length_c   1.000
_cell.angle_alpha   90.00
_cell.angle_beta   90.00
_cell.angle_gamma   90.00
#
_symmetry.space_group_name_H-M   'P 1'
#
loop_
_entity.id
_entity.type
_entity.pdbx_description
1 polymer ?
#
loop_
_entity_poly.entity_id
_entity_poly.type
_entity_poly.pdbx_seq_one_letter_code
_entity_poly.pdbx_strand_id
1 'polypeptide(L)'
;DAFGPNARELSADEERRAQYIMTIHLRRLENVYLQYREGLVEESALQNYGFANIAMFRRPEFERYWMDQGWRNGFDAGFADFLDSVRQSAREGGAND
;
A
#
# COMPACT_ATOMS: atom_id res chain seq x y z
N ASP A 1 3.33 5.11 -16.90
CA ASP A 1 3.17 5.09 -15.46
C ASP A 1 3.15 3.65 -14.94
N ALA A 2 4.12 3.31 -14.09
CA ALA A 2 4.29 1.95 -13.57
C ALA A 2 3.15 1.50 -12.66
N PHE A 3 2.39 2.43 -12.10
CA PHE A 3 1.33 2.12 -11.14
C PHE A 3 -0.08 2.33 -11.70
N GLY A 4 -0.21 2.68 -12.97
CA GLY A 4 -1.51 2.85 -13.60
C GLY A 4 -2.20 1.52 -13.85
N PRO A 5 -3.56 1.50 -13.94
CA PRO A 5 -4.29 0.25 -14.14
C PRO A 5 -4.02 -0.43 -15.48
N ASN A 6 -3.55 0.34 -16.47
CA ASN A 6 -3.22 -0.20 -17.80
C ASN A 6 -1.71 -0.35 -18.00
N ALA A 7 -0.92 -0.29 -16.94
CA ALA A 7 0.52 -0.40 -17.04
C ALA A 7 0.93 -1.78 -17.51
N ARG A 8 1.92 -1.83 -18.39
CA ARG A 8 2.48 -3.09 -18.89
C ARG A 8 3.25 -3.82 -17.79
N GLU A 9 3.59 -5.06 -18.08
CA GLU A 9 4.46 -5.82 -17.20
C GLU A 9 5.82 -5.14 -17.08
N LEU A 10 6.37 -5.13 -15.86
CA LEU A 10 7.61 -4.41 -15.56
C LEU A 10 8.84 -5.23 -15.94
N SER A 11 9.86 -4.56 -16.47
CA SER A 11 11.20 -5.14 -16.63
C SER A 11 11.84 -5.35 -15.25
N ALA A 12 12.97 -6.08 -15.20
CA ALA A 12 13.69 -6.32 -13.95
C ALA A 12 14.13 -5.03 -13.27
N ASP A 13 14.62 -4.05 -14.04
CA ASP A 13 15.05 -2.76 -13.48
C ASP A 13 13.86 -1.94 -13.01
N GLU A 14 12.78 -1.95 -13.76
CA GLU A 14 11.55 -1.26 -13.37
C GLU A 14 10.95 -1.88 -12.11
N GLU A 15 10.99 -3.20 -12.01
CA GLU A 15 10.49 -3.90 -10.83
C GLU A 15 11.29 -3.54 -9.59
N ARG A 16 12.61 -3.46 -9.70
CA ARG A 16 13.47 -3.07 -8.60
C ARG A 16 13.15 -1.65 -8.12
N ARG A 17 12.97 -0.73 -9.07
CA ARG A 17 12.57 0.65 -8.76
C ARG A 17 11.19 0.70 -8.11
N ALA A 18 10.25 -0.09 -8.63
CA ALA A 18 8.89 -0.15 -8.08
C ALA A 18 8.92 -0.64 -6.63
N GLN A 19 9.72 -1.68 -6.33
CA GLN A 19 9.86 -2.18 -4.96
C GLN A 19 10.41 -1.11 -4.03
N TYR A 20 11.42 -0.36 -4.48
CA TYR A 20 12.02 0.70 -3.68
C TYR A 20 10.99 1.80 -3.38
N ILE A 21 10.25 2.24 -4.40
CA ILE A 21 9.24 3.29 -4.24
C ILE A 21 8.11 2.81 -3.34
N MET A 22 7.63 1.58 -3.54
CA MET A 22 6.58 1.00 -2.71
C MET A 22 7.01 0.92 -1.25
N THR A 23 8.25 0.52 -0.99
CA THR A 23 8.78 0.43 0.37
C THR A 23 8.78 1.81 1.04
N ILE A 24 9.21 2.85 0.33
CA ILE A 24 9.22 4.20 0.86
C ILE A 24 7.81 4.63 1.24
N HIS A 25 6.84 4.42 0.34
CA HIS A 25 5.44 4.79 0.61
C HIS A 25 4.86 4.00 1.77
N LEU A 26 5.18 2.71 1.87
CA LEU A 26 4.72 1.87 2.97
C LEU A 26 5.27 2.34 4.30
N ARG A 27 6.55 2.70 4.35
CA ARG A 27 7.15 3.21 5.60
C ARG A 27 6.52 4.52 6.02
N ARG A 28 6.23 5.40 5.07
CA ARG A 28 5.56 6.67 5.37
C ARG A 28 4.15 6.43 5.90
N LEU A 29 3.41 5.54 5.26
CA LEU A 29 2.05 5.22 5.69
C LEU A 29 2.07 4.55 7.07
N GLU A 30 3.02 3.64 7.32
CA GLU A 30 3.19 3.03 8.63
C GLU A 30 3.43 4.10 9.69
N ASN A 31 4.28 5.08 9.39
CA ASN A 31 4.58 6.17 10.33
C ASN A 31 3.31 6.97 10.66
N VAL A 32 2.50 7.29 9.66
CA VAL A 32 1.22 7.99 9.88
C VAL A 32 0.29 7.13 10.73
N TYR A 33 0.22 5.83 10.46
CA TYR A 33 -0.60 4.90 11.23
C TYR A 33 -0.16 4.87 12.70
N LEU A 34 1.15 4.80 12.96
CA LEU A 34 1.67 4.78 14.32
C LEU A 34 1.35 6.09 15.06
N GLN A 35 1.45 7.22 14.37
CA GLN A 35 1.07 8.52 14.93
C GLN A 35 -0.42 8.58 15.24
N TYR A 36 -1.26 8.02 14.37
CA TYR A 36 -2.69 7.92 14.62
C TYR A 36 -2.96 7.08 15.88
N ARG A 37 -2.29 5.95 16.01
CA ARG A 37 -2.44 5.07 17.18
C ARG A 37 -2.04 5.76 18.47
N GLU A 38 -1.04 6.66 18.41
CA GLU A 38 -0.59 7.46 19.54
C GLU A 38 -1.46 8.70 19.79
N GLY A 39 -2.47 8.92 18.96
CA GLY A 39 -3.35 10.08 19.10
C GLY A 39 -2.80 11.39 18.57
N LEU A 40 -1.74 11.34 17.77
CA LEU A 40 -1.07 12.54 17.27
C LEU A 40 -1.67 13.06 15.95
N VAL A 41 -2.38 12.22 15.22
CA VAL A 41 -3.08 12.62 14.00
C VAL A 41 -4.49 12.03 14.00
N GLU A 42 -5.38 12.65 13.24
CA GLU A 42 -6.76 12.19 13.12
C GLU A 42 -6.90 11.05 12.12
N GLU A 43 -7.94 10.26 12.28
CA GLU A 43 -8.24 9.15 11.38
C GLU A 43 -8.38 9.61 9.93
N SER A 44 -8.97 10.80 9.71
CA SER A 44 -9.13 11.35 8.37
C SER A 44 -7.78 11.55 7.67
N ALA A 45 -6.75 11.98 8.40
CA ALA A 45 -5.42 12.13 7.83
C ALA A 45 -4.85 10.79 7.39
N LEU A 46 -5.03 9.75 8.20
CA LEU A 46 -4.59 8.41 7.87
C LEU A 46 -5.30 7.86 6.64
N GLN A 47 -6.62 8.03 6.57
CA GLN A 47 -7.41 7.56 5.44
C GLN A 47 -7.06 8.29 4.15
N ASN A 48 -6.86 9.60 4.22
CA ASN A 48 -6.49 10.39 3.04
C ASN A 48 -5.13 9.94 2.49
N TYR A 49 -4.19 9.64 3.37
CA TYR A 49 -2.87 9.17 2.96
C TYR A 49 -2.99 7.78 2.30
N GLY A 50 -3.82 6.91 2.85
CA GLY A 50 -4.07 5.60 2.26
C GLY A 50 -4.68 5.70 0.87
N PHE A 51 -5.68 6.57 0.68
CA PHE A 51 -6.30 6.78 -0.62
C PHE A 51 -5.32 7.32 -1.66
N ALA A 52 -4.40 8.17 -1.25
CA ALA A 52 -3.40 8.72 -2.16
C ALA A 52 -2.50 7.64 -2.78
N ASN A 53 -2.41 6.47 -2.14
CA ASN A 53 -1.55 5.37 -2.59
C ASN A 53 -2.33 4.18 -3.14
N ILE A 54 -3.63 4.34 -3.38
CA ILE A 54 -4.50 3.22 -3.72
C ILE A 54 -4.14 2.57 -5.06
N ALA A 55 -3.68 3.36 -6.03
CA ALA A 55 -3.27 2.82 -7.34
C ALA A 55 -2.11 1.83 -7.18
N MET A 56 -1.15 2.15 -6.30
CA MET A 56 -0.05 1.25 -5.98
C MET A 56 -0.54 -0.07 -5.40
N PHE A 57 -1.53 0.01 -4.49
CA PHE A 57 -2.04 -1.18 -3.80
C PHE A 57 -2.85 -2.09 -4.72
N ARG A 58 -3.32 -1.60 -5.86
CA ARG A 58 -4.08 -2.40 -6.83
C ARG A 58 -3.20 -3.16 -7.81
N ARG A 59 -1.90 -2.91 -7.82
CA ARG A 59 -0.97 -3.58 -8.73
C ARG A 59 -0.82 -5.06 -8.33
N PRO A 60 -0.85 -5.99 -9.31
CA PRO A 60 -0.59 -7.40 -9.00
C PRO A 60 0.75 -7.64 -8.35
N GLU A 61 1.78 -6.86 -8.74
CA GLU A 61 3.11 -6.95 -8.15
C GLU A 61 3.08 -6.66 -6.65
N PHE A 62 2.24 -5.71 -6.21
CA PHE A 62 2.11 -5.39 -4.80
C PHE A 62 1.61 -6.58 -3.99
N GLU A 63 0.59 -7.29 -4.50
CA GLU A 63 0.08 -8.51 -3.86
C GLU A 63 1.20 -9.53 -3.67
N ARG A 64 1.99 -9.73 -4.70
CA ARG A 64 3.09 -10.67 -4.68
C ARG A 64 4.13 -10.30 -3.62
N TYR A 65 4.50 -9.01 -3.54
CA TYR A 65 5.47 -8.56 -2.56
C TYR A 65 4.91 -8.63 -1.13
N TRP A 66 3.70 -8.18 -0.96
CA TRP A 66 3.08 -8.04 0.35
C TRP A 66 2.77 -9.40 0.98
N MET A 67 2.17 -10.28 0.21
CA MET A 67 1.73 -11.59 0.70
C MET A 67 2.77 -12.69 0.43
N ASP A 68 3.16 -12.88 -0.83
CA ASP A 68 3.99 -14.03 -1.20
C ASP A 68 5.43 -13.88 -0.74
N GLN A 69 5.99 -12.68 -0.82
CA GLN A 69 7.35 -12.42 -0.34
C GLN A 69 7.39 -12.02 1.13
N GLY A 70 6.24 -11.90 1.77
CA GLY A 70 6.16 -11.71 3.20
C GLY A 70 6.52 -10.32 3.70
N TRP A 71 6.42 -9.29 2.86
CA TRP A 71 6.73 -7.92 3.27
C TRP A 71 5.92 -7.49 4.51
N ARG A 72 4.65 -7.94 4.60
CA ARG A 72 3.78 -7.57 5.70
C ARG A 72 4.38 -7.92 7.07
N ASN A 73 5.22 -8.93 7.11
CA ASN A 73 5.85 -9.39 8.36
C ASN A 73 7.00 -8.49 8.82
N GLY A 74 7.47 -7.59 7.95
CA GLY A 74 8.50 -6.61 8.27
C GLY A 74 7.96 -5.28 8.77
N PHE A 75 6.63 -5.16 8.92
CA PHE A 75 5.96 -3.96 9.40
C PHE A 75 5.26 -4.23 10.72
N ASP A 76 4.83 -3.17 11.41
CA ASP A 76 4.02 -3.31 12.62
C ASP A 76 2.77 -4.14 12.31
N ALA A 77 2.43 -5.08 13.20
CA ALA A 77 1.31 -6.00 12.98
C ALA A 77 -0.03 -5.27 12.82
N GLY A 78 -0.27 -4.26 13.64
CA GLY A 78 -1.49 -3.45 13.53
C GLY A 78 -1.56 -2.70 12.22
N PHE A 79 -0.42 -2.17 11.77
CA PHE A 79 -0.35 -1.51 10.46
C PHE A 79 -0.64 -2.50 9.33
N ALA A 80 -0.06 -3.70 9.39
CA ALA A 80 -0.30 -4.72 8.36
C ALA A 80 -1.79 -5.05 8.25
N ASP A 81 -2.48 -5.21 9.37
CA ASP A 81 -3.91 -5.46 9.39
C ASP A 81 -4.70 -4.29 8.83
N PHE A 82 -4.31 -3.06 9.18
CA PHE A 82 -4.92 -1.85 8.65
C PHE A 82 -4.77 -1.80 7.12
N LEU A 83 -3.57 -2.08 6.61
CA LEU A 83 -3.32 -2.05 5.17
C LEU A 83 -4.12 -3.13 4.44
N ASP A 84 -4.24 -4.31 5.02
CA ASP A 84 -5.08 -5.36 4.44
C ASP A 84 -6.53 -4.89 4.30
N SER A 85 -7.04 -4.16 5.29
CA SER A 85 -8.38 -3.58 5.24
C SER A 85 -8.53 -2.54 4.13
N VAL A 86 -7.53 -1.68 3.97
CA VAL A 86 -7.52 -0.66 2.90
C VAL A 86 -7.54 -1.33 1.53
N ARG A 87 -6.73 -2.36 1.36
CA ARG A 87 -6.66 -3.10 0.09
C ARG A 87 -7.98 -3.79 -0.23
N GLN A 88 -8.62 -4.37 0.76
CA GLN A 88 -9.91 -5.03 0.56
C GLN A 88 -10.99 -4.01 0.18
N SER A 89 -11.03 -2.87 0.85
CA SER A 89 -11.97 -1.79 0.52
C SER A 89 -11.75 -1.27 -0.90
N ALA A 90 -10.50 -1.17 -1.33
CA ALA A 90 -10.16 -0.73 -2.68
C ALA A 90 -10.68 -1.71 -3.73
N ARG A 91 -10.58 -3.02 -3.48
CA ARG A 91 -11.11 -4.05 -4.38
C ARG A 91 -12.63 -3.99 -4.46
N GLU A 92 -13.28 -3.86 -3.32
CA GLU A 92 -14.74 -3.79 -3.26
C GLU A 92 -15.25 -2.56 -3.98
N GLY A 93 -14.63 -1.41 -3.76
CA GLY A 93 -14.98 -0.18 -4.46
C GLY A 93 -14.79 -0.31 -5.96
N GLY A 94 -13.69 -0.94 -6.40
CA GLY A 94 -13.43 -1.19 -7.81
C GLY A 94 -14.44 -2.13 -8.44
N ALA A 95 -14.92 -3.12 -7.67
CA ALA A 95 -15.90 -4.09 -8.16
C ALA A 95 -17.28 -3.48 -8.35
N ASN A 96 -17.59 -2.40 -7.67
CA ASN A 96 -18.90 -1.75 -7.72
C ASN A 96 -18.98 -0.64 -8.76
N ASP A 97 -17.91 -0.32 -9.42
CA ASP A 97 -17.86 0.77 -10.42
C ASP A 97 -18.24 0.30 -11.83
#